data_088ba3507db900ddab9e39444acd0cab
#
_entry.id   088ba3507db900ddab9e39444acd0cab
#
_cell.length_a   1.000
_cell.length_b   1.000
_cell.length_c   1.000
_cell.angle_alpha   90.00
_cell.angle_beta   90.00
_cell.angle_gamma   90.00
#
_symmetry.space_group_name_H-M   'P 1'
#
loop_
_entity.id
_entity.type
_entity.pdbx_description
1 polymer ?
#
loop_
_entity_poly.entity_id
_entity_poly.type
_entity_poly.pdbx_seq_one_letter_code
_entity_poly.pdbx_strand_id
1 'polypeptide(L)'
;MTLDAVAGRFAYAEDHEAFRQTVRQFLEREGKPNVAKWEEQRLVPKEFWVKAGEIGMLCPTVPEEYGGLGLDFGYNAVVDEEMAYAGVPAGFSLQSDIVAGYLEAYGSEEQKKEWLP
;
A
#
# COMPACT_ATOMS: atom_id res chain seq x y z
N MET A 1 -4.56 -20.75 16.93
CA MET A 1 -3.28 -20.31 16.32
C MET A 1 -2.92 -18.96 16.88
N THR A 2 -1.76 -18.85 17.49
CA THR A 2 -1.31 -17.59 18.08
C THR A 2 -0.83 -16.63 16.98
N LEU A 3 -0.83 -15.33 17.27
CA LEU A 3 -0.27 -14.30 16.38
C LEU A 3 1.18 -14.61 16.02
N ASP A 4 1.95 -15.17 16.93
CA ASP A 4 3.34 -15.58 16.70
C ASP A 4 3.47 -16.69 15.66
N ALA A 5 2.53 -17.64 15.63
CA ALA A 5 2.52 -18.71 14.63
C ALA A 5 2.15 -18.17 13.22
N VAL A 6 1.35 -17.10 13.16
CA VAL A 6 1.03 -16.41 11.91
C VAL A 6 2.19 -15.53 11.48
N ALA A 7 2.77 -14.78 12.40
CA ALA A 7 3.95 -13.93 12.17
C ALA A 7 5.15 -14.75 11.70
N GLY A 8 5.29 -16.00 12.16
CA GLY A 8 6.36 -16.90 11.71
C GLY A 8 6.31 -17.29 10.24
N ARG A 9 5.21 -17.01 9.53
CA ARG A 9 5.10 -17.25 8.09
C ARG A 9 5.71 -16.13 7.25
N PHE A 10 5.75 -14.92 7.83
CA PHE A 10 6.37 -13.75 7.24
C PHE A 10 7.39 -13.21 8.22
N ALA A 11 8.65 -13.20 7.84
CA ALA A 11 9.70 -12.62 8.66
C ALA A 11 9.64 -11.09 8.57
N TYR A 12 8.66 -10.47 9.21
CA TYR A 12 8.60 -9.02 9.32
C TYR A 12 9.72 -8.51 10.21
N ALA A 13 10.48 -7.56 9.69
CA ALA A 13 11.49 -6.84 10.46
C ALA A 13 10.85 -5.71 11.30
N GLU A 14 11.62 -5.12 12.19
CA GLU A 14 11.17 -3.98 13.00
C GLU A 14 10.67 -2.82 12.15
N ASP A 15 11.33 -2.55 11.03
CA ASP A 15 10.94 -1.48 10.10
C ASP A 15 9.56 -1.75 9.49
N HIS A 16 9.26 -2.99 9.14
CA HIS A 16 7.93 -3.39 8.67
C HIS A 16 6.86 -3.13 9.73
N GLU A 17 7.15 -3.47 10.98
CA GLU A 17 6.21 -3.27 12.08
C GLU A 17 6.01 -1.79 12.42
N ALA A 18 7.06 -0.98 12.33
CA ALA A 18 6.96 0.47 12.49
C ALA A 18 6.08 1.07 11.39
N PHE A 19 6.26 0.64 10.16
CA PHE A 19 5.43 1.04 9.03
C PHE A 19 3.97 0.61 9.23
N ARG A 20 3.75 -0.60 9.74
CA ARG A 20 2.41 -1.10 10.08
C ARG A 20 1.68 -0.15 11.01
N GLN A 21 2.34 0.34 12.05
CA GLN A 21 1.73 1.28 12.98
C GLN A 21 1.33 2.60 12.29
N THR A 22 2.19 3.10 11.41
CA THR A 22 1.89 4.30 10.61
C THR A 22 0.67 4.09 9.72
N VAL A 23 0.61 2.97 9.01
CA VAL A 23 -0.53 2.61 8.14
C VAL A 23 -1.80 2.47 8.96
N ARG A 24 -1.73 1.74 10.08
CA ARG A 24 -2.88 1.52 10.95
C ARG A 24 -3.45 2.83 11.48
N GLN A 25 -2.62 3.72 11.97
CA GLN A 25 -3.04 5.04 12.46
C GLN A 25 -3.68 5.87 11.35
N PHE A 26 -3.10 5.84 10.16
CA PHE A 26 -3.66 6.51 8.99
C PHE A 26 -5.05 5.99 8.66
N LEU A 27 -5.22 4.66 8.61
CA LEU A 27 -6.51 4.04 8.29
C LEU A 27 -7.56 4.28 9.37
N GLU A 28 -7.18 4.34 10.64
CA GLU A 28 -8.08 4.68 11.73
C GLU A 28 -8.59 6.12 11.60
N ARG A 29 -7.75 7.03 11.16
CA ARG A 29 -8.07 8.45 11.06
C ARG A 29 -8.76 8.81 9.74
N GLU A 30 -8.24 8.33 8.61
CA GLU A 30 -8.64 8.77 7.28
C GLU A 30 -9.47 7.74 6.52
N GLY A 31 -9.42 6.46 6.90
CA GLY A 31 -10.08 5.38 6.19
C GLY A 31 -11.39 4.94 6.82
N LYS A 32 -11.33 4.27 7.96
CA LYS A 32 -12.51 3.68 8.61
C LYS A 32 -13.69 4.63 8.80
N PRO A 33 -13.50 5.88 9.22
CA PRO A 33 -14.65 6.79 9.42
C PRO A 33 -15.40 7.13 8.14
N ASN A 34 -14.80 6.91 6.98
CA ASN A 34 -15.34 7.30 5.68
C ASN A 34 -15.85 6.12 4.84
N VAL A 35 -15.67 4.87 5.27
CA VAL A 35 -16.00 3.68 4.48
C VAL A 35 -17.45 3.67 4.05
N ALA A 36 -18.39 3.90 4.96
CA ALA A 36 -19.83 3.88 4.65
C ALA A 36 -20.18 4.92 3.57
N LYS A 37 -19.63 6.12 3.67
CA LYS A 37 -19.82 7.20 2.70
C LYS A 37 -19.27 6.82 1.33
N TRP A 38 -18.06 6.24 1.30
CA TRP A 38 -17.43 5.82 0.05
C TRP A 38 -18.17 4.67 -0.63
N GLU A 39 -18.70 3.74 0.15
CA GLU A 39 -19.54 2.66 -0.38
C GLU A 39 -20.82 3.19 -1.00
N GLU A 40 -21.49 4.15 -0.34
CA GLU A 40 -22.67 4.82 -0.87
C GLU A 40 -22.36 5.57 -2.16
N GLN A 41 -21.24 6.29 -2.20
CA GLN A 41 -20.79 7.04 -3.37
C GLN A 41 -20.17 6.16 -4.46
N ARG A 42 -19.82 4.91 -4.13
CA ARG A 42 -19.13 3.96 -5.00
C ARG A 42 -17.78 4.49 -5.50
N LEU A 43 -17.10 5.26 -4.66
CA LEU A 43 -15.85 5.90 -5.00
C LEU A 43 -15.03 6.16 -3.74
N VAL A 44 -13.75 5.80 -3.77
CA VAL A 44 -12.77 6.26 -2.79
C VAL A 44 -12.13 7.52 -3.36
N PRO A 45 -12.21 8.67 -2.67
CA PRO A 45 -11.76 9.94 -3.22
C PRO A 45 -10.26 9.95 -3.51
N LYS A 46 -9.87 10.69 -4.54
CA LYS A 46 -8.46 10.88 -4.92
C LYS A 46 -7.61 11.40 -3.76
N GLU A 47 -8.17 12.24 -2.92
CA GLU A 47 -7.48 12.81 -1.76
C GLU A 47 -6.99 11.74 -0.79
N PHE A 48 -7.77 10.67 -0.62
CA PHE A 48 -7.33 9.53 0.20
C PHE A 48 -6.09 8.86 -0.39
N TRP A 49 -6.08 8.64 -1.70
CA TRP A 49 -4.93 8.06 -2.41
C TRP A 49 -3.69 8.95 -2.29
N VAL A 50 -3.85 10.27 -2.46
CA VAL A 50 -2.75 11.23 -2.33
C VAL A 50 -2.14 11.17 -0.93
N LYS A 51 -2.98 11.21 0.11
CA LYS A 51 -2.52 11.12 1.50
C LYS A 51 -1.85 9.79 1.81
N ALA A 52 -2.40 8.69 1.30
CA ALA A 52 -1.80 7.37 1.44
C ALA A 52 -0.41 7.30 0.79
N GLY A 53 -0.27 7.91 -0.38
CA GLY A 53 1.02 8.00 -1.08
C GLY A 53 2.06 8.79 -0.29
N GLU A 54 1.64 9.86 0.37
CA GLU A 54 2.53 10.69 1.19
C GLU A 54 3.19 9.92 2.34
N ILE A 55 2.51 8.93 2.89
CA ILE A 55 3.06 8.08 3.96
C ILE A 55 3.71 6.79 3.46
N GLY A 56 3.83 6.62 2.15
CA GLY A 56 4.52 5.47 1.56
C GLY A 56 3.67 4.24 1.31
N MET A 57 2.33 4.34 1.37
CA MET A 57 1.44 3.20 1.14
C MET A 57 1.32 2.79 -0.32
N LEU A 58 1.70 3.65 -1.25
CA LEU A 58 1.58 3.37 -2.69
C LEU A 58 2.93 3.03 -3.30
N CYS A 59 3.01 1.88 -3.97
CA CYS A 59 4.16 1.43 -4.73
C CYS A 59 5.49 1.52 -3.95
N PRO A 60 5.56 1.05 -2.70
CA PRO A 60 6.79 1.20 -1.90
C PRO A 60 7.98 0.42 -2.47
N THR A 61 7.76 -0.59 -3.30
CA THR A 61 8.83 -1.41 -3.89
C THR A 61 9.41 -0.84 -5.18
N VAL A 62 8.78 0.18 -5.77
CA VAL A 62 9.28 0.81 -6.98
C VAL A 62 10.64 1.48 -6.67
N PRO A 63 11.65 1.33 -7.55
CA PRO A 63 12.95 1.97 -7.34
C PRO A 63 12.87 3.48 -7.20
N GLU A 64 13.78 4.04 -6.41
CA GLU A 64 13.85 5.49 -6.17
C GLU A 64 14.02 6.30 -7.46
N GLU A 65 14.75 5.75 -8.44
CA GLU A 65 14.95 6.41 -9.73
C GLU A 65 13.64 6.68 -10.49
N TYR A 66 12.57 5.94 -10.17
CA TYR A 66 11.24 6.13 -10.74
C TYR A 66 10.25 6.75 -9.76
N GLY A 67 10.73 7.28 -8.66
CA GLY A 67 9.90 7.97 -7.66
C GLY A 67 9.37 7.11 -6.53
N GLY A 68 9.73 5.84 -6.46
CA GLY A 68 9.37 4.94 -5.39
C GLY A 68 10.34 4.99 -4.21
N LEU A 69 10.19 4.07 -3.27
CA LEU A 69 11.01 4.02 -2.06
C LEU A 69 12.07 2.92 -2.09
N GLY A 70 12.06 2.04 -3.10
CA GLY A 70 13.02 0.96 -3.24
C GLY A 70 13.00 -0.06 -2.10
N LEU A 71 11.86 -0.24 -1.46
CA LEU A 71 11.68 -1.12 -0.31
C LEU A 71 11.32 -2.54 -0.76
N ASP A 72 11.38 -3.50 0.16
CA ASP A 72 11.01 -4.89 -0.13
C ASP A 72 9.49 -5.11 -0.12
N PHE A 73 9.04 -6.26 -0.62
CA PHE A 73 7.62 -6.60 -0.71
C PHE A 73 6.91 -6.70 0.64
N GLY A 74 7.65 -6.86 1.74
CA GLY A 74 7.07 -6.86 3.08
C GLY A 74 6.26 -5.60 3.37
N TYR A 75 6.64 -4.46 2.81
CA TYR A 75 5.89 -3.22 2.93
C TYR A 75 4.55 -3.28 2.20
N ASN A 76 4.49 -3.86 1.01
CA ASN A 76 3.23 -4.10 0.29
C ASN A 76 2.32 -5.04 1.09
N ALA A 77 2.88 -6.11 1.62
CA ALA A 77 2.15 -7.08 2.43
C ALA A 77 1.53 -6.42 3.68
N VAL A 78 2.26 -5.54 4.34
CA VAL A 78 1.75 -4.77 5.50
C VAL A 78 0.55 -3.91 5.08
N VAL A 79 0.64 -3.20 3.98
CA VAL A 79 -0.47 -2.37 3.47
C VAL A 79 -1.70 -3.24 3.20
N ASP A 80 -1.51 -4.36 2.51
CA ASP A 80 -2.62 -5.27 2.15
C ASP A 80 -3.30 -5.84 3.41
N GLU A 81 -2.54 -6.27 4.39
CA GLU A 81 -3.08 -6.77 5.65
C GLU A 81 -3.87 -5.71 6.40
N GLU A 82 -3.30 -4.52 6.55
CA GLU A 82 -3.95 -3.44 7.31
C GLU A 82 -5.20 -2.92 6.59
N MET A 83 -5.18 -2.85 5.26
CA MET A 83 -6.37 -2.49 4.49
C MET A 83 -7.49 -3.51 4.68
N ALA A 84 -7.16 -4.80 4.68
CA ALA A 84 -8.12 -5.87 4.91
C ALA A 84 -8.69 -5.81 6.33
N TYR A 85 -7.87 -5.64 7.35
CA TYR A 85 -8.32 -5.50 8.73
C TYR A 85 -9.20 -4.27 8.95
N ALA A 86 -8.87 -3.18 8.29
CA ALA A 86 -9.64 -1.94 8.39
C ALA A 86 -10.95 -1.98 7.59
N GLY A 87 -11.07 -2.92 6.64
CA GLY A 87 -12.23 -3.00 5.76
C GLY A 87 -12.35 -1.82 4.80
N VAL A 88 -11.23 -1.21 4.42
CA VAL A 88 -11.21 -0.07 3.49
C VAL A 88 -11.20 -0.59 2.05
N PRO A 89 -12.21 -0.25 1.23
CA PRO A 89 -12.38 -0.82 -0.11
C PRO A 89 -11.59 -0.04 -1.18
N ALA A 90 -10.29 0.07 -1.01
CA ALA A 90 -9.43 0.70 -2.02
C ALA A 90 -8.50 -0.34 -2.65
N GLY A 91 -8.36 -0.29 -3.97
CA GLY A 91 -7.65 -1.30 -4.75
C GLY A 91 -6.13 -1.10 -4.78
N PHE A 92 -5.49 -0.88 -3.64
CA PHE A 92 -4.05 -0.60 -3.57
C PHE A 92 -3.20 -1.77 -4.04
N SER A 93 -3.60 -3.01 -3.75
CA SER A 93 -2.87 -4.20 -4.19
C SER A 93 -2.83 -4.34 -5.71
N LEU A 94 -3.93 -4.02 -6.38
CA LEU A 94 -3.95 -4.04 -7.85
C LEU A 94 -2.92 -3.07 -8.42
N GLN A 95 -2.86 -1.88 -7.86
CA GLN A 95 -1.94 -0.81 -8.29
C GLN A 95 -0.49 -1.13 -7.93
N SER A 96 -0.24 -1.33 -6.64
CA SER A 96 1.12 -1.42 -6.10
C SER A 96 1.78 -2.77 -6.33
N ASP A 97 1.02 -3.87 -6.19
CA ASP A 97 1.60 -5.21 -6.24
C ASP A 97 1.60 -5.79 -7.65
N ILE A 98 0.62 -5.41 -8.48
CA ILE A 98 0.42 -6.01 -9.80
C ILE A 98 0.84 -5.07 -10.92
N VAL A 99 0.14 -3.94 -11.09
CA VAL A 99 0.36 -3.04 -12.23
C VAL A 99 1.75 -2.43 -12.22
N ALA A 100 2.21 -1.94 -11.08
CA ALA A 100 3.54 -1.37 -10.95
C ALA A 100 4.63 -2.40 -11.28
N GLY A 101 4.45 -3.64 -10.83
CA GLY A 101 5.36 -4.74 -11.14
C GLY A 101 5.45 -5.04 -12.64
N TYR A 102 4.34 -5.01 -13.36
CA TYR A 102 4.34 -5.19 -14.81
C TYR A 102 5.08 -4.05 -15.52
N LEU A 103 4.84 -2.82 -15.13
CA LEU A 103 5.55 -1.67 -15.71
C LEU A 103 7.05 -1.76 -15.45
N GLU A 104 7.45 -2.11 -14.25
CA GLU A 104 8.85 -2.26 -13.87
C GLU A 104 9.56 -3.35 -14.68
N ALA A 105 8.90 -4.52 -14.85
CA ALA A 105 9.48 -5.66 -15.54
C ALA A 105 9.47 -5.55 -17.07
N TYR A 106 8.44 -4.95 -17.64
CA TYR A 106 8.20 -5.00 -19.09
C TYR A 106 8.07 -3.64 -19.76
N GLY A 107 7.97 -2.55 -19.01
CA GLY A 107 7.87 -1.21 -19.56
C GLY A 107 9.19 -0.72 -20.17
N SER A 108 9.10 0.17 -21.15
CA SER A 108 10.26 0.92 -21.63
C SER A 108 10.70 1.95 -20.57
N GLU A 109 11.91 2.48 -20.70
CA GLU A 109 12.37 3.54 -19.79
C GLU A 109 11.45 4.76 -19.81
N GLU A 110 10.93 5.12 -20.97
CA GLU A 110 9.99 6.22 -21.12
C GLU A 110 8.70 5.96 -20.37
N GLN A 111 8.14 4.75 -20.52
CA GLN A 111 6.91 4.34 -19.82
C GLN A 111 7.10 4.32 -18.30
N LYS A 112 8.23 3.79 -17.84
CA LYS A 112 8.55 3.76 -16.41
C LYS A 112 8.63 5.17 -15.82
N LYS A 113 9.29 6.08 -16.51
CA LYS A 113 9.44 7.46 -16.05
C LYS A 113 8.12 8.23 -16.05
N GLU A 114 7.23 7.91 -17.00
CA GLU A 114 5.93 8.58 -17.10
C GLU A 114 4.90 8.04 -16.12
N TRP A 115 4.84 6.71 -15.95
CA TRP A 115 3.73 6.06 -15.25
C TRP A 115 4.05 5.53 -13.86
N LEU A 116 5.30 5.26 -13.52
CA LEU A 116 5.68 4.90 -12.16
C LEU A 116 5.75 6.15 -11.28
N PRO A 117 5.49 5.99 -9.93
CA PRO A 117 5.35 7.12 -9.02
C PRO A 117 6.48 8.12 -9.01
#